data_bc5ef26bbdceb58f401b4fab28054698
#
_entry.id   bc5ef26bbdceb58f401b4fab28054698
#
_cell.length_a   1.000
_cell.length_b   1.000
_cell.length_c   1.000
_cell.angle_alpha   90.00
_cell.angle_beta   90.00
_cell.angle_gamma   90.00
#
_symmetry.space_group_name_H-M   'P 1'
#
loop_
_entity.id
_entity.type
_entity.pdbx_description
1 polymer ?
#
loop_
_entity_poly.entity_id
_entity_poly.type
_entity_poly.pdbx_seq_one_letter_code
_entity_poly.pdbx_strand_id
1 'polypeptide(L)'
;MQLTPQRITEAALRILAEYGLADVSMRRVASSLGVAPGALYWHIASKQELIACMGEAIVQQLLDGPLPDPARLSAELRGAVLGVRDGAEGVIA
;
A
#
# COMPACT_ATOMS: atom_id res chain seq x y z
N MET A 1 -5.85 9.72 -19.51
CA MET A 1 -5.02 8.96 -18.56
C MET A 1 -5.16 7.48 -18.85
N GLN A 2 -4.07 6.78 -18.91
CA GLN A 2 -4.11 5.34 -19.12
C GLN A 2 -4.19 4.62 -17.77
N LEU A 3 -5.17 3.74 -17.61
CA LEU A 3 -5.33 2.98 -16.39
C LEU A 3 -4.36 1.81 -16.38
N THR A 4 -3.56 1.70 -15.32
CA THR A 4 -2.59 0.62 -15.15
C THR A 4 -2.68 0.10 -13.72
N PRO A 5 -2.20 -1.13 -13.46
CA PRO A 5 -2.15 -1.63 -12.09
C PRO A 5 -1.39 -0.70 -11.14
N GLN A 6 -0.33 -0.06 -11.63
CA GLN A 6 0.43 0.88 -10.82
C GLN A 6 -0.39 2.08 -10.41
N ARG A 7 -1.16 2.65 -11.35
CA ARG A 7 -2.00 3.80 -11.04
C ARG A 7 -3.11 3.45 -10.07
N ILE A 8 -3.67 2.27 -10.22
CA ILE A 8 -4.70 1.78 -9.31
C ILE A 8 -4.12 1.63 -7.90
N THR A 9 -2.93 1.04 -7.81
CA THR A 9 -2.24 0.84 -6.53
C THR A 9 -1.91 2.18 -5.88
N GLU A 10 -1.42 3.13 -6.66
CA GLU A 10 -1.10 4.46 -6.13
C GLU A 10 -2.34 5.16 -5.58
N ALA A 11 -3.46 5.05 -6.27
CA ALA A 11 -4.70 5.65 -5.79
C ALA A 11 -5.15 5.00 -4.48
N ALA A 12 -5.02 3.67 -4.39
CA ALA A 12 -5.36 2.95 -3.17
C ALA A 12 -4.47 3.35 -2.01
N LEU A 13 -3.18 3.52 -2.26
CA LEU A 13 -2.23 3.94 -1.23
C LEU A 13 -2.53 5.35 -0.73
N ARG A 14 -2.97 6.23 -1.62
CA ARG A 14 -3.39 7.57 -1.21
C ARG A 14 -4.60 7.52 -0.29
N ILE A 15 -5.58 6.70 -0.64
CA ILE A 15 -6.76 6.53 0.21
C ILE A 15 -6.37 5.96 1.56
N LEU A 16 -5.48 4.98 1.56
CA LEU A 16 -4.97 4.40 2.79
C LEU A 16 -4.32 5.46 3.68
N ALA A 17 -3.50 6.31 3.09
CA ALA A 17 -2.77 7.33 3.84
C ALA A 17 -3.70 8.39 4.42
N GLU A 18 -4.75 8.76 3.69
CA GLU A 18 -5.64 9.84 4.12
C GLU A 18 -6.78 9.36 4.99
N TYR A 19 -7.34 8.18 4.71
CA TYR A 19 -8.59 7.75 5.33
C TYR A 19 -8.48 6.41 6.05
N GLY A 20 -7.41 5.68 5.84
CA GLY A 20 -7.22 4.38 6.47
C GLY A 20 -7.68 3.22 5.60
N LEU A 21 -7.32 2.02 6.03
CA LEU A 21 -7.57 0.80 5.27
C LEU A 21 -9.06 0.52 5.09
N ALA A 22 -9.88 0.91 6.05
CA ALA A 22 -11.31 0.65 5.98
C ALA A 22 -11.96 1.35 4.77
N ASP A 23 -11.38 2.45 4.31
CA ASP A 23 -11.91 3.18 3.15
C ASP A 23 -11.36 2.68 1.83
N VAL A 24 -10.40 1.79 1.84
CA VAL A 24 -9.85 1.23 0.60
C VAL A 24 -10.80 0.15 0.07
N SER A 25 -11.38 0.43 -1.09
CA SER A 25 -12.28 -0.51 -1.77
C SER A 25 -12.15 -0.29 -3.27
N MET A 26 -12.57 -1.26 -4.05
CA MET A 26 -12.54 -1.13 -5.51
C MET A 26 -13.39 0.07 -5.95
N ARG A 27 -14.55 0.23 -5.35
CA ARG A 27 -15.43 1.36 -5.68
C ARG A 27 -14.78 2.70 -5.35
N ARG A 28 -14.18 2.80 -4.17
CA ARG A 28 -13.55 4.04 -3.73
C ARG A 28 -12.36 4.39 -4.62
N VAL A 29 -11.55 3.40 -4.96
CA VAL A 29 -10.41 3.59 -5.84
C VAL A 29 -10.88 4.04 -7.23
N ALA A 30 -11.89 3.38 -7.77
CA ALA A 30 -12.44 3.75 -9.07
C ALA A 30 -12.95 5.18 -9.05
N SER A 31 -13.66 5.55 -8.01
CA SER A 31 -14.18 6.90 -7.86
C SER A 31 -13.06 7.93 -7.84
N SER A 32 -11.98 7.65 -7.14
CA SER A 32 -10.84 8.57 -7.05
C SER A 32 -10.13 8.73 -8.39
N LEU A 33 -10.21 7.72 -9.25
CA LEU A 33 -9.61 7.75 -10.58
C LEU A 33 -10.57 8.25 -11.66
N GLY A 34 -11.84 8.45 -11.30
CA GLY A 34 -12.83 8.91 -12.26
C GLY A 34 -13.25 7.85 -13.26
N VAL A 35 -13.19 6.57 -12.87
CA VAL A 35 -13.57 5.46 -13.75
C VAL A 35 -14.61 4.59 -13.07
N ALA A 36 -15.28 3.75 -13.84
CA ALA A 36 -16.22 2.78 -13.29
C ALA A 36 -15.47 1.64 -12.59
N PRO A 37 -16.03 1.06 -11.52
CA PRO A 37 -15.37 -0.07 -10.84
C PRO A 37 -15.05 -1.22 -11.76
N GLY A 38 -15.89 -1.50 -12.76
CA GLY A 38 -15.63 -2.57 -13.71
C GLY A 38 -14.31 -2.39 -14.47
N ALA A 39 -13.88 -1.15 -14.68
CA ALA A 39 -12.62 -0.89 -15.37
C ALA A 39 -11.42 -1.38 -14.55
N LEU A 40 -11.53 -1.38 -13.23
CA LEU A 40 -10.43 -1.84 -12.37
C LEU A 40 -10.26 -3.34 -12.48
N TYR A 41 -11.37 -4.08 -12.64
CA TYR A 41 -11.31 -5.54 -12.65
C TYR A 41 -10.60 -6.11 -13.88
N TRP A 42 -10.37 -5.29 -14.89
CA TRP A 42 -9.53 -5.68 -16.01
C TRP A 42 -8.06 -5.77 -15.63
N HIS A 43 -7.67 -5.06 -14.58
CA HIS A 43 -6.26 -4.96 -14.17
C HIS A 43 -6.01 -5.66 -12.85
N ILE A 44 -6.96 -5.60 -11.94
CA ILE A 44 -6.83 -6.17 -10.59
C ILE A 44 -8.13 -6.92 -10.31
N ALA A 45 -8.03 -8.22 -10.12
CA ALA A 45 -9.20 -9.09 -10.10
C ALA A 45 -10.04 -8.97 -8.84
N SER A 46 -9.45 -8.57 -7.71
CA SER A 46 -10.16 -8.56 -6.44
C SER A 46 -9.53 -7.56 -5.48
N LYS A 47 -10.22 -7.30 -4.38
CA LYS A 47 -9.69 -6.45 -3.32
C LYS A 47 -8.45 -7.08 -2.70
N GLN A 48 -8.43 -8.40 -2.55
CA GLN A 48 -7.26 -9.07 -2.01
C GLN A 48 -6.04 -8.87 -2.89
N GLU A 49 -6.24 -8.93 -4.21
CA GLU A 49 -5.16 -8.67 -5.13
C GLU A 49 -4.70 -7.22 -5.05
N LEU A 50 -5.63 -6.29 -4.89
CA LEU A 50 -5.28 -4.89 -4.70
C LEU A 50 -4.43 -4.70 -3.45
N ILE A 51 -4.81 -5.32 -2.35
CA ILE A 51 -4.06 -5.22 -1.10
C ILE A 51 -2.67 -5.82 -1.27
N ALA A 52 -2.55 -6.92 -2.00
CA ALA A 52 -1.25 -7.51 -2.29
C ALA A 52 -0.37 -6.56 -3.10
N CYS A 53 -0.95 -5.89 -4.10
CA CYS A 53 -0.22 -4.89 -4.88
C CYS A 53 0.23 -3.71 -4.03
N MET A 54 -0.63 -3.28 -3.09
CA MET A 54 -0.27 -2.21 -2.16
C MET A 54 0.91 -2.61 -1.29
N GLY A 55 0.88 -3.84 -0.77
CA GLY A 55 1.98 -4.35 0.03
C GLY A 55 3.28 -4.40 -0.74
N GLU A 56 3.23 -4.90 -1.97
CA GLU A 56 4.41 -4.94 -2.83
C GLU A 56 4.96 -3.54 -3.10
N ALA A 57 4.08 -2.59 -3.36
CA ALA A 57 4.50 -1.22 -3.63
C ALA A 57 5.19 -0.60 -2.42
N ILE A 58 4.67 -0.86 -1.23
CA ILE A 58 5.28 -0.37 0.00
C ILE A 58 6.67 -0.97 0.19
N VAL A 59 6.79 -2.28 -0.01
CA VAL A 59 8.07 -2.95 0.11
C VAL A 59 9.07 -2.41 -0.91
N GLN A 60 8.63 -2.19 -2.15
CA GLN A 60 9.50 -1.63 -3.18
C GLN A 60 10.00 -0.24 -2.80
N GLN A 61 9.14 0.59 -2.23
CA GLN A 61 9.56 1.90 -1.78
C GLN A 61 10.62 1.82 -0.70
N LEU A 62 10.51 0.86 0.19
CA LEU A 62 11.50 0.67 1.24
C LEU A 62 12.83 0.18 0.68
N LEU A 63 12.80 -0.65 -0.36
CA LEU A 63 13.99 -1.22 -0.96
C LEU A 63 14.67 -0.27 -1.95
N ASP A 64 13.87 0.46 -2.73
CA ASP A 64 14.37 1.27 -3.83
C ASP A 64 14.55 2.74 -3.47
N GLY A 65 14.05 3.16 -2.33
CA GLY A 65 14.19 4.54 -1.89
C GLY A 65 15.61 4.88 -1.52
N PRO A 66 15.94 6.18 -1.47
CA PRO A 66 17.25 6.59 -1.00
C PRO A 66 17.46 6.11 0.43
N LEU A 67 18.70 5.76 0.74
CA LEU A 67 19.02 5.31 2.09
C LEU A 67 18.80 6.46 3.06
N PRO A 68 17.87 6.33 4.00
CA PRO A 68 17.66 7.38 4.97
C PRO A 68 18.78 7.37 6.02
N ASP A 69 18.81 8.44 6.80
CA ASP A 69 19.65 8.52 7.97
C ASP A 69 19.43 7.25 8.81
N PRO A 70 20.52 6.60 9.29
CA PRO A 70 20.38 5.37 10.07
C PRO A 70 19.46 5.51 11.28
N ALA A 71 19.50 6.63 11.98
CA ALA A 71 18.64 6.84 13.13
C ALA A 71 17.18 6.92 12.71
N ARG A 72 16.91 7.62 11.62
CA ARG A 72 15.58 7.76 11.08
C ARG A 72 15.06 6.43 10.54
N LEU A 73 15.92 5.70 9.83
CA LEU A 73 15.57 4.38 9.32
C LEU A 73 15.19 3.45 10.46
N SER A 74 15.98 3.48 11.52
CA SER A 74 15.72 2.65 12.69
C SER A 74 14.36 2.95 13.31
N ALA A 75 14.01 4.23 13.43
CA ALA A 75 12.74 4.62 14.00
C ALA A 75 11.58 4.21 13.09
N GLU A 76 11.71 4.43 11.80
CA GLU A 76 10.67 4.08 10.85
C GLU A 76 10.46 2.57 10.75
N LEU A 77 11.54 1.82 10.70
CA LEU A 77 11.45 0.37 10.65
C LEU A 77 10.88 -0.19 11.93
N ARG A 78 11.25 0.39 13.07
CA ARG A 78 10.72 -0.05 14.33
C ARG A 78 9.22 0.15 14.39
N GLY A 79 8.73 1.30 13.96
CA GLY A 79 7.31 1.56 13.92
C GLY A 79 6.56 0.62 12.99
N ALA A 80 7.10 0.40 11.79
CA ALA A 80 6.48 -0.48 10.81
C ALA A 80 6.52 -1.94 11.25
N VAL A 81 7.67 -2.39 11.73
CA VAL A 81 7.85 -3.79 12.12
C VAL A 81 7.07 -4.10 13.39
N LEU A 82 7.11 -3.22 14.38
CA LEU A 82 6.37 -3.43 15.61
C LEU A 82 4.87 -3.42 15.37
N GLY A 83 4.41 -2.57 14.48
CA GLY A 83 2.99 -2.53 14.15
C GLY A 83 2.50 -3.80 13.47
N VAL A 84 3.35 -4.46 12.70
CA VAL A 84 2.99 -5.69 11.99
C VAL A 84 3.36 -6.93 12.78
N ARG A 85 4.45 -6.88 13.51
CA ARG A 85 5.05 -8.05 14.14
C ARG A 85 5.13 -7.94 15.64
N ASP A 86 4.23 -7.20 16.22
CA ASP A 86 4.25 -7.01 17.66
C ASP A 86 4.30 -8.35 18.40
N GLY A 87 3.52 -9.32 17.96
CA GLY A 87 3.52 -10.63 18.56
C GLY A 87 4.77 -11.45 18.26
N ALA A 88 5.54 -11.07 17.26
CA ALA A 88 6.74 -11.78 16.87
C ALA A 88 8.02 -11.07 17.30
N GLU A 89 7.90 -9.96 17.97
CA GLU A 89 9.03 -9.16 18.37
C GLU A 89 10.03 -9.96 19.21
N GLY A 90 9.52 -10.77 20.11
CA GLY A 90 10.38 -11.59 20.92
C GLY A 90 11.24 -12.55 20.13
N VAL A 91 10.81 -12.90 18.93
CA VAL A 91 11.57 -13.78 18.05
C VAL A 91 12.77 -13.05 17.47
N ILE A 92 12.61 -11.78 17.19
CA ILE A 92 13.64 -10.96 16.60
C ILE A 92 14.63 -10.47 17.65
N ALA A 93 14.09 -10.09 18.75
CA ALA A 93 14.90 -9.60 19.84
C ALA A 93 15.83 -10.68 20.35
#